data_903caf1eebe091c01e91b66b6e5f4470
#
_entry.id   903caf1eebe091c01e91b66b6e5f4470
#
_cell.length_a   1.000
_cell.length_b   1.000
_cell.length_c   1.000
_cell.angle_alpha   90.00
_cell.angle_beta   90.00
_cell.angle_gamma   90.00
#
_symmetry.space_group_name_H-M   'P 1'
#
loop_
_entity.id
_entity.type
_entity.pdbx_description
1 polymer ?
#
loop_
_entity_poly.entity_id
_entity_poly.type
_entity_poly.pdbx_seq_one_letter_code
_entity_poly.pdbx_strand_id
1 'polypeptide(L)'
;MLXNRQNLSGFCLFVXKIISENYGIDIASYLDSVISTKEKAEYTVSRLSKINGLEDVGKYLSDLFLFDWLVLNENRSFQNILFISDGDGFRFAPLSVSERTLLSDTTDNHTADTTLNACIKNAKAKPFNKSFKKQYEVFRNLYGNNFEIKPVKIKISDLFGYYSTDNVSRVMKLLESQYTSLGFKGKIDFY
;
A
#
# COMPACT_ATOMS: atom_id res chain seq x y z
N MET A 1 4.33 12.88 -36.81
CA MET A 1 5.52 12.28 -36.15
C MET A 1 5.06 11.48 -34.98
N LEU A 2 5.08 10.16 -35.12
CA LEU A 2 4.64 9.23 -34.06
C LEU A 2 5.83 8.91 -33.14
N UNK A 3 5.82 9.29 -31.97
CA UNK A 3 6.73 9.10 -31.13
C UNK A 3 7.01 7.79 -30.89
N ASN A 4 8.00 7.64 -31.06
CA ASN A 4 8.61 6.38 -30.73
C ASN A 4 8.19 5.96 -29.33
N ARG A 5 7.27 5.05 -29.24
CA ARG A 5 7.07 4.29 -27.99
C ARG A 5 8.32 3.42 -27.83
N GLN A 6 9.33 3.95 -27.16
CA GLN A 6 10.43 3.12 -26.71
C GLN A 6 9.84 2.02 -25.84
N ASN A 7 10.13 0.78 -26.20
CA ASN A 7 9.76 -0.41 -25.44
C ASN A 7 10.27 -0.27 -24.00
N LEU A 8 9.36 0.05 -23.09
CA LEU A 8 9.61 -0.12 -21.68
C LEU A 8 9.54 -1.62 -21.40
N SER A 9 10.61 -2.33 -21.75
CA SER A 9 10.73 -3.76 -21.44
C SER A 9 11.19 -3.97 -19.99
N GLY A 10 10.65 -3.18 -19.08
CA GLY A 10 10.88 -3.39 -17.67
C GLY A 10 10.00 -4.53 -17.17
N PHE A 11 10.60 -5.62 -16.73
CA PHE A 11 9.87 -6.68 -16.06
C PHE A 11 9.54 -6.25 -14.63
N CYS A 12 8.25 -6.34 -14.27
CA CYS A 12 7.84 -6.16 -12.87
C CYS A 12 8.19 -7.44 -12.09
N LEU A 13 8.99 -7.29 -11.04
CA LEU A 13 9.33 -8.40 -10.15
C LEU A 13 8.79 -8.14 -8.75
N PHE A 14 8.31 -9.19 -8.12
CA PHE A 14 7.76 -9.16 -6.78
C PHE A 14 8.85 -9.31 -5.73
N VAL A 15 8.67 -8.73 -4.60
CA VAL A 15 9.58 -8.86 -3.44
C VAL A 15 9.92 -10.33 -3.13
N UNK A 16 9.22 -10.94 -3.23
CA UNK A 16 9.30 -12.26 -3.00
C UNK A 16 10.25 -12.93 -3.78
N LYS A 17 9.99 -12.72 -5.03
CA LYS A 17 10.87 -13.31 -6.05
C LYS A 17 12.29 -12.75 -5.96
N ILE A 18 12.42 -11.45 -5.85
CA ILE A 18 13.73 -10.77 -5.75
C ILE A 18 14.55 -11.32 -4.58
N ILE A 19 13.94 -11.45 -3.39
CA ILE A 19 14.66 -11.98 -2.22
C ILE A 19 15.01 -13.45 -2.42
N SER A 20 14.10 -14.25 -2.97
CA SER A 20 14.36 -15.66 -3.25
C SER A 20 15.53 -15.85 -4.22
N GLU A 21 15.55 -15.09 -5.30
CA GLU A 21 16.62 -15.21 -6.32
C GLU A 21 17.99 -14.72 -5.82
N ASN A 22 18.01 -13.66 -5.01
CA ASN A 22 19.29 -13.09 -4.54
C ASN A 22 19.84 -13.77 -3.28
N TYR A 23 18.99 -14.36 -2.46
CA TYR A 23 19.41 -14.88 -1.14
C TYR A 23 18.99 -16.34 -0.91
N GLY A 24 18.26 -16.98 -1.81
CA GLY A 24 17.80 -18.37 -1.66
C GLY A 24 16.83 -18.55 -0.49
N ILE A 25 16.09 -17.51 -0.10
CA ILE A 25 15.24 -17.51 1.10
C ILE A 25 13.78 -17.33 0.70
N ASP A 26 12.90 -18.19 1.20
CA ASP A 26 11.47 -17.91 1.19
C ASP A 26 11.16 -16.92 2.31
N ILE A 27 11.06 -15.65 1.92
CA ILE A 27 10.82 -14.57 2.87
C ILE A 27 9.49 -14.74 3.62
N ALA A 28 8.46 -15.28 2.97
CA ALA A 28 7.15 -15.44 3.62
C ALA A 28 7.27 -16.42 4.79
N SER A 29 7.85 -17.61 4.56
CA SER A 29 8.06 -18.62 5.60
C SER A 29 8.95 -18.09 6.74
N TYR A 30 10.00 -17.36 6.41
CA TYR A 30 10.87 -16.76 7.44
C TYR A 30 10.09 -15.77 8.30
N LEU A 31 9.35 -14.85 7.68
CA LEU A 31 8.64 -13.80 8.41
C LEU A 31 7.47 -14.35 9.25
N ASP A 32 6.90 -15.49 8.85
CA ASP A 32 5.87 -16.15 9.66
C ASP A 32 6.44 -16.65 11.00
N SER A 33 7.72 -16.99 11.05
CA SER A 33 8.40 -17.42 12.28
C SER A 33 8.78 -16.25 13.21
N VAL A 34 8.82 -15.03 12.69
CA VAL A 34 9.22 -13.83 13.45
C VAL A 34 7.98 -13.15 14.02
N ILE A 35 8.01 -12.83 15.32
CA ILE A 35 6.86 -12.24 16.02
C ILE A 35 6.78 -10.72 15.84
N SER A 36 7.92 -10.05 15.90
CA SER A 36 7.99 -8.59 15.94
C SER A 36 7.88 -7.96 14.55
N THR A 37 6.96 -7.02 14.39
CA THR A 37 6.82 -6.23 13.15
C THR A 37 8.12 -5.47 12.83
N LYS A 38 8.81 -4.98 13.87
CA LYS A 38 10.08 -4.27 13.71
C LYS A 38 11.16 -5.17 13.10
N GLU A 39 11.34 -6.36 13.65
CA GLU A 39 12.32 -7.34 13.14
C GLU A 39 12.01 -7.74 11.69
N LYS A 40 10.72 -7.96 11.38
CA LYS A 40 10.27 -8.25 10.02
C LYS A 40 10.66 -7.13 9.06
N ALA A 41 10.43 -5.86 9.47
CA ALA A 41 10.75 -4.68 8.66
C ALA A 41 12.26 -4.56 8.45
N GLU A 42 13.05 -4.65 9.53
CA GLU A 42 14.52 -4.55 9.48
C GLU A 42 15.11 -5.65 8.60
N TYR A 43 14.65 -6.88 8.75
CA TYR A 43 15.12 -7.99 7.93
C TYR A 43 14.85 -7.74 6.44
N THR A 44 13.60 -7.41 6.09
CA THR A 44 13.21 -7.20 4.70
C THR A 44 13.99 -6.05 4.06
N VAL A 45 14.06 -4.91 4.75
CA VAL A 45 14.74 -3.73 4.23
C VAL A 45 16.25 -3.99 4.09
N SER A 46 16.88 -4.66 5.09
CA SER A 46 18.32 -4.95 5.03
C SER A 46 18.71 -5.86 3.87
N ARG A 47 17.78 -6.68 3.37
CA ARG A 47 18.02 -7.52 2.17
C ARG A 47 17.83 -6.72 0.89
N LEU A 48 16.71 -6.00 0.82
CA LEU A 48 16.35 -5.26 -0.41
C LEU A 48 17.28 -4.07 -0.67
N SER A 49 17.71 -3.35 0.36
CA SER A 49 18.55 -2.15 0.21
C SER A 49 19.95 -2.42 -0.33
N LYS A 50 20.38 -3.69 -0.36
CA LYS A 50 21.65 -4.12 -0.95
C LYS A 50 21.56 -4.33 -2.47
N ILE A 51 20.37 -4.25 -3.01
CA ILE A 51 20.10 -4.47 -4.43
C ILE A 51 20.17 -3.12 -5.14
N ASN A 52 20.91 -3.05 -6.23
CA ASN A 52 21.12 -1.81 -6.99
C ASN A 52 19.78 -1.15 -7.37
N GLY A 53 19.62 0.10 -6.96
CA GLY A 53 18.42 0.92 -7.22
C GLY A 53 17.36 0.83 -6.13
N LEU A 54 17.56 0.00 -5.07
CA LEU A 54 16.60 -0.16 -3.98
C LEU A 54 17.13 0.34 -2.62
N GLU A 55 18.12 1.23 -2.63
CA GLU A 55 18.77 1.74 -1.41
C GLU A 55 17.76 2.41 -0.46
N ASP A 56 16.79 3.12 -1.00
CA ASP A 56 15.74 3.83 -0.25
C ASP A 56 14.45 3.01 -0.05
N VAL A 57 14.52 1.68 -0.19
CA VAL A 57 13.33 0.82 -0.11
C VAL A 57 12.56 0.96 1.21
N GLY A 58 13.24 1.26 2.31
CA GLY A 58 12.59 1.48 3.61
C GLY A 58 11.60 2.65 3.56
N LYS A 59 12.01 3.78 2.98
CA LYS A 59 11.13 4.94 2.78
C LYS A 59 9.97 4.62 1.82
N TYR A 60 10.29 3.94 0.70
CA TYR A 60 9.25 3.53 -0.26
C TYR A 60 8.18 2.66 0.41
N LEU A 61 8.60 1.68 1.24
CA LEU A 61 7.64 0.82 1.95
C LEU A 61 6.84 1.62 3.00
N SER A 62 7.46 2.60 3.65
CA SER A 62 6.74 3.49 4.57
C SER A 62 5.63 4.26 3.82
N ASP A 63 5.97 4.83 2.66
CA ASP A 63 5.01 5.56 1.82
C ASP A 63 3.88 4.63 1.33
N LEU A 64 4.25 3.40 0.91
CA LEU A 64 3.30 2.39 0.46
C LEU A 64 2.30 2.03 1.58
N PHE A 65 2.78 1.85 2.82
CA PHE A 65 1.91 1.48 3.95
C PHE A 65 1.08 2.66 4.46
N LEU A 66 1.56 3.88 4.31
CA LEU A 66 0.73 5.08 4.53
C LEU A 66 -0.44 5.10 3.54
N PHE A 67 -0.14 4.85 2.27
CA PHE A 67 -1.15 4.79 1.21
C PHE A 67 -2.14 3.65 1.46
N ASP A 68 -1.64 2.44 1.79
CA ASP A 68 -2.50 1.29 2.11
C ASP A 68 -3.42 1.59 3.31
N TRP A 69 -2.93 2.32 4.31
CA TRP A 69 -3.76 2.73 5.46
C TRP A 69 -4.85 3.71 5.04
N LEU A 70 -4.53 4.69 4.20
CA LEU A 70 -5.51 5.67 3.71
C LEU A 70 -6.65 4.99 2.96
N VAL A 71 -6.34 4.01 2.10
CA VAL A 71 -7.36 3.35 1.25
C VAL A 71 -7.82 1.99 1.80
N LEU A 72 -7.35 1.60 2.99
CA LEU A 72 -7.63 0.29 3.61
C LEU A 72 -7.38 -0.87 2.64
N ASN A 73 -6.16 -0.97 2.12
CA ASN A 73 -5.78 -2.03 1.18
C ASN A 73 -5.52 -3.34 1.93
N GLU A 74 -6.51 -4.20 2.03
CA GLU A 74 -6.45 -5.46 2.76
C GLU A 74 -5.70 -6.58 2.01
N ASN A 75 -5.30 -6.32 0.77
CA ASN A 75 -4.69 -7.36 -0.08
C ASN A 75 -3.20 -7.09 -0.39
N ARG A 76 -2.53 -6.23 0.40
CA ARG A 76 -1.09 -6.06 0.23
C ARG A 76 -0.35 -7.32 0.68
N SER A 77 0.43 -7.92 -0.21
CA SER A 77 1.26 -9.09 0.10
C SER A 77 2.63 -8.91 -0.54
N PHE A 78 3.57 -9.77 -0.22
CA PHE A 78 4.90 -9.74 -0.88
C PHE A 78 4.82 -10.04 -2.38
N GLN A 79 3.70 -10.59 -2.84
CA GLN A 79 3.46 -10.88 -4.26
C GLN A 79 2.92 -9.66 -5.03
N ASN A 80 2.50 -8.59 -4.34
CA ASN A 80 2.03 -7.38 -5.01
C ASN A 80 2.74 -6.10 -4.52
N ILE A 81 3.90 -6.25 -3.89
CA ILE A 81 4.89 -5.18 -3.74
C ILE A 81 5.85 -5.33 -4.92
N LEU A 82 5.85 -4.35 -5.80
CA LEU A 82 6.45 -4.45 -7.12
C LEU A 82 7.66 -3.52 -7.27
N PHE A 83 8.68 -4.01 -7.96
CA PHE A 83 9.80 -3.22 -8.44
C PHE A 83 9.93 -3.44 -9.95
N ILE A 84 10.46 -2.46 -10.65
CA ILE A 84 10.64 -2.51 -12.09
C ILE A 84 12.14 -2.71 -12.37
N SER A 85 12.48 -3.79 -13.06
CA SER A 85 13.85 -4.03 -13.53
C SER A 85 14.08 -3.22 -14.81
N ASP A 86 15.17 -2.48 -14.87
CA ASP A 86 15.57 -1.73 -16.06
C ASP A 86 16.83 -2.29 -16.74
N GLY A 87 17.23 -3.50 -16.34
CA GLY A 87 18.39 -4.20 -16.90
C GLY A 87 19.64 -4.11 -16.03
N ASP A 88 19.94 -2.94 -15.52
CA ASP A 88 21.15 -2.72 -14.69
C ASP A 88 20.83 -2.73 -13.19
N GLY A 89 19.56 -2.67 -12.85
CA GLY A 89 19.13 -2.64 -11.45
C GLY A 89 17.61 -2.62 -11.34
N PHE A 90 17.14 -2.00 -10.27
CA PHE A 90 15.70 -1.90 -9.98
C PHE A 90 15.32 -0.47 -9.65
N ARG A 91 14.08 -0.13 -9.88
CA ARG A 91 13.47 1.12 -9.41
C ARG A 91 12.10 0.83 -8.82
N PHE A 92 11.63 1.75 -7.99
CA PHE A 92 10.34 1.60 -7.32
C PHE A 92 9.20 1.68 -8.35
N ALA A 93 8.27 0.73 -8.28
CA ALA A 93 7.04 0.82 -9.05
C ALA A 93 6.16 1.94 -8.48
N PRO A 94 5.33 2.58 -9.29
CA PRO A 94 4.32 3.51 -8.77
C PRO A 94 3.43 2.83 -7.73
N LEU A 95 3.00 3.58 -6.73
CA LEU A 95 2.06 3.05 -5.73
C LEU A 95 0.77 2.63 -6.42
N SER A 96 0.35 1.41 -6.16
CA SER A 96 -0.84 0.83 -6.76
C SER A 96 -1.74 0.21 -5.71
N VAL A 97 -3.01 0.15 -6.00
CA VAL A 97 -4.01 -0.50 -5.15
C VAL A 97 -4.39 -1.86 -5.73
N SER A 98 -4.89 -2.72 -4.87
CA SER A 98 -5.47 -4.00 -5.25
C SER A 98 -6.98 -3.90 -5.33
N GLU A 99 -7.61 -4.97 -5.74
CA GLU A 99 -9.07 -5.09 -5.83
C GLU A 99 -9.76 -4.92 -4.46
N ARG A 100 -9.05 -5.19 -3.37
CA ARG A 100 -9.59 -5.12 -1.99
C ARG A 100 -9.15 -3.82 -1.29
N THR A 101 -9.58 -2.71 -1.86
CA THR A 101 -9.36 -1.37 -1.28
C THR A 101 -10.70 -0.70 -1.02
N LEU A 102 -10.69 0.26 -0.11
CA LEU A 102 -11.88 1.06 0.25
C LEU A 102 -13.06 0.19 0.68
N LEU A 103 -12.77 -0.96 1.29
CA LEU A 103 -13.77 -1.94 1.75
C LEU A 103 -14.67 -2.42 0.60
N SER A 104 -14.08 -2.60 -0.59
CA SER A 104 -14.83 -3.05 -1.79
C SER A 104 -15.23 -4.53 -1.74
N ASP A 105 -14.57 -5.32 -0.89
CA ASP A 105 -14.93 -6.73 -0.69
C ASP A 105 -16.16 -6.82 0.22
N THR A 106 -17.31 -7.10 -0.39
CA THR A 106 -18.59 -7.19 0.32
C THR A 106 -19.00 -8.63 0.67
N THR A 107 -18.13 -9.61 0.35
CA THR A 107 -18.51 -11.02 0.51
C THR A 107 -18.47 -11.53 1.95
N ASP A 108 -17.35 -11.34 2.63
CA ASP A 108 -17.15 -12.01 3.93
C ASP A 108 -17.05 -11.05 5.12
N ASN A 109 -16.42 -9.89 4.93
CA ASN A 109 -16.05 -9.03 6.06
C ASN A 109 -16.79 -7.69 6.10
N HIS A 110 -17.39 -7.29 4.99
CA HIS A 110 -17.95 -5.94 4.84
C HIS A 110 -19.36 -5.98 4.24
N THR A 111 -20.23 -6.82 4.83
CA THR A 111 -21.61 -6.98 4.35
C THR A 111 -22.40 -5.66 4.45
N ALA A 112 -23.46 -5.56 3.65
CA ALA A 112 -24.30 -4.36 3.62
C ALA A 112 -24.92 -4.02 4.98
N ASP A 113 -25.13 -5.01 5.83
CA ASP A 113 -25.71 -4.83 7.16
C ASP A 113 -24.72 -4.36 8.22
N THR A 114 -23.41 -4.36 7.89
CA THR A 114 -22.37 -3.97 8.83
C THR A 114 -22.09 -2.46 8.72
N THR A 115 -22.10 -1.77 9.86
CA THR A 115 -21.80 -0.33 9.85
C THR A 115 -20.41 -0.05 9.31
N LEU A 116 -20.24 1.10 8.65
CA LEU A 116 -18.95 1.52 8.08
C LEU A 116 -17.84 1.50 9.15
N ASN A 117 -18.13 1.98 10.36
CA ASN A 117 -17.16 1.99 11.45
C ASN A 117 -16.72 0.58 11.87
N ALA A 118 -17.64 -0.38 11.87
CA ALA A 118 -17.31 -1.77 12.16
C ALA A 118 -16.44 -2.35 11.03
N CYS A 119 -16.76 -2.06 9.79
CA CYS A 119 -15.94 -2.49 8.64
C CYS A 119 -14.51 -1.94 8.75
N ILE A 120 -14.37 -0.64 9.02
CA ILE A 120 -13.05 0.01 9.17
C ILE A 120 -12.25 -0.67 10.30
N LYS A 121 -12.91 -0.94 11.43
CA LYS A 121 -12.27 -1.59 12.59
C LYS A 121 -11.83 -3.02 12.29
N ASN A 122 -12.58 -3.73 11.47
CA ASN A 122 -12.32 -5.13 11.13
C ASN A 122 -11.28 -5.29 10.01
N ALA A 123 -11.04 -4.25 9.22
CA ALA A 123 -10.08 -4.28 8.11
C ALA A 123 -8.67 -4.62 8.62
N LYS A 124 -7.95 -5.49 7.89
CA LYS A 124 -6.65 -6.00 8.30
C LYS A 124 -5.57 -5.68 7.27
N ALA A 125 -4.51 -5.07 7.74
CA ALA A 125 -3.31 -4.86 6.94
C ALA A 125 -2.52 -6.16 6.76
N LYS A 126 -1.64 -6.16 5.79
CA LYS A 126 -0.64 -7.17 5.44
C LYS A 126 0.55 -6.44 4.80
N PRO A 127 1.75 -7.03 4.66
CA PRO A 127 2.11 -8.38 5.12
C PRO A 127 2.80 -8.42 6.50
N PHE A 128 3.15 -7.27 7.08
CA PHE A 128 3.99 -7.22 8.29
C PHE A 128 3.21 -7.21 9.59
N ASN A 129 2.00 -6.64 9.57
CA ASN A 129 1.14 -6.51 10.76
C ASN A 129 -0.32 -6.47 10.33
N LYS A 130 -1.22 -6.94 11.20
CA LYS A 130 -2.67 -6.87 10.95
C LYS A 130 -3.24 -5.45 11.14
N SER A 131 -2.51 -4.55 11.81
CA SER A 131 -2.92 -3.17 12.02
C SER A 131 -2.23 -2.25 11.02
N PHE A 132 -2.99 -1.53 10.20
CA PHE A 132 -2.47 -0.53 9.26
C PHE A 132 -1.59 0.48 9.98
N LYS A 133 -2.10 1.03 11.09
CA LYS A 133 -1.39 2.03 11.89
C LYS A 133 -0.04 1.50 12.38
N LYS A 134 -0.03 0.32 13.03
CA LYS A 134 1.23 -0.25 13.55
C LYS A 134 2.22 -0.56 12.44
N GLN A 135 1.75 -1.10 11.31
CA GLN A 135 2.60 -1.39 10.16
C GLN A 135 3.29 -0.11 9.67
N TYR A 136 2.52 0.94 9.40
CA TYR A 136 3.05 2.22 8.95
C TYR A 136 4.00 2.86 9.98
N GLU A 137 3.58 2.94 11.24
CA GLU A 137 4.39 3.58 12.29
C GLU A 137 5.76 2.93 12.46
N VAL A 138 5.84 1.60 12.38
CA VAL A 138 7.12 0.89 12.47
C VAL A 138 8.04 1.31 11.31
N PHE A 139 7.54 1.29 10.08
CA PHE A 139 8.37 1.67 8.91
C PHE A 139 8.75 3.15 8.96
N ARG A 140 7.81 4.03 9.27
CA ARG A 140 8.06 5.46 9.40
C ARG A 140 9.14 5.77 10.46
N ASN A 141 9.05 5.12 11.61
CA ASN A 141 9.99 5.35 12.71
C ASN A 141 11.41 4.84 12.40
N LEU A 142 11.52 3.77 11.60
CA LEU A 142 12.81 3.20 11.22
C LEU A 142 13.46 3.94 10.04
N TYR A 143 12.66 4.35 9.05
CA TYR A 143 13.18 4.79 7.74
C TYR A 143 12.72 6.18 7.31
N GLY A 144 11.76 6.77 8.02
CA GLY A 144 11.12 8.01 7.56
C GLY A 144 10.10 7.74 6.46
N ASN A 145 9.63 8.80 5.83
CA ASN A 145 8.74 8.75 4.67
C ASN A 145 8.96 9.98 3.81
N ASN A 146 8.66 9.86 2.52
CA ASN A 146 8.76 10.97 1.56
C ASN A 146 7.42 11.71 1.39
N PHE A 147 6.30 11.02 1.63
CA PHE A 147 4.99 11.60 1.39
C PHE A 147 4.54 12.52 2.51
N GLU A 148 4.07 13.67 2.10
CA GLU A 148 3.23 14.54 2.91
C GLU A 148 1.83 14.53 2.30
N ILE A 149 0.85 14.02 3.03
CA ILE A 149 -0.54 14.08 2.55
C ILE A 149 -1.05 15.50 2.77
N LYS A 150 -1.39 16.17 1.68
CA LYS A 150 -1.96 17.52 1.68
C LYS A 150 -3.48 17.46 1.56
N PRO A 151 -4.18 18.52 1.96
CA PRO A 151 -5.62 18.59 1.70
C PRO A 151 -5.91 18.34 0.22
N VAL A 152 -6.85 17.43 -0.04
CA VAL A 152 -7.15 16.98 -1.39
C VAL A 152 -8.55 17.49 -1.79
N LYS A 153 -8.66 17.94 -3.03
CA LYS A 153 -9.94 18.24 -3.66
C LYS A 153 -10.30 17.06 -4.56
N ILE A 154 -11.45 16.47 -4.31
CA ILE A 154 -11.94 15.33 -5.10
C ILE A 154 -13.23 15.76 -5.81
N LYS A 155 -13.21 15.71 -7.13
CA LYS A 155 -14.39 16.03 -7.93
C LYS A 155 -15.32 14.82 -7.90
N ILE A 156 -16.50 15.01 -7.30
CA ILE A 156 -17.47 13.92 -7.10
C ILE A 156 -17.90 13.30 -8.43
N SER A 157 -18.08 14.15 -9.47
CA SER A 157 -18.48 13.66 -10.78
C SER A 157 -17.53 12.61 -11.37
N ASP A 158 -16.24 12.69 -11.00
CA ASP A 158 -15.25 11.73 -11.49
C ASP A 158 -15.43 10.36 -10.83
N LEU A 159 -16.02 10.30 -9.63
CA LEU A 159 -16.34 9.06 -8.95
C LEU A 159 -17.59 8.39 -9.52
N PHE A 160 -18.58 9.17 -9.93
CA PHE A 160 -19.84 8.62 -10.47
C PHE A 160 -19.66 7.84 -11.78
N GLY A 161 -18.58 8.05 -12.50
CA GLY A 161 -18.25 7.27 -13.68
C GLY A 161 -17.91 5.80 -13.38
N TYR A 162 -17.62 5.50 -12.11
CA TYR A 162 -17.11 4.17 -11.70
C TYR A 162 -17.96 3.52 -10.61
N TYR A 163 -18.75 4.28 -9.86
CA TYR A 163 -19.46 3.78 -8.67
C TYR A 163 -20.91 4.24 -8.67
N SER A 164 -21.80 3.42 -8.11
CA SER A 164 -23.17 3.82 -7.83
C SER A 164 -23.21 4.94 -6.76
N THR A 165 -24.28 5.69 -6.70
CA THR A 165 -24.46 6.80 -5.75
C THR A 165 -24.19 6.37 -4.30
N ASP A 166 -24.72 5.22 -3.89
CA ASP A 166 -24.54 4.72 -2.51
C ASP A 166 -23.08 4.39 -2.24
N ASN A 167 -22.40 3.78 -3.21
CA ASN A 167 -20.98 3.46 -3.08
C ASN A 167 -20.12 4.74 -3.03
N VAL A 168 -20.44 5.77 -3.80
CA VAL A 168 -19.73 7.06 -3.75
C VAL A 168 -19.84 7.66 -2.34
N SER A 169 -21.06 7.70 -1.78
CA SER A 169 -21.28 8.21 -0.42
C SER A 169 -20.47 7.45 0.63
N ARG A 170 -20.43 6.11 0.51
CA ARG A 170 -19.67 5.24 1.40
C ARG A 170 -18.16 5.51 1.29
N VAL A 171 -17.62 5.61 0.07
CA VAL A 171 -16.21 5.90 -0.18
C VAL A 171 -15.82 7.27 0.39
N MET A 172 -16.65 8.30 0.18
CA MET A 172 -16.40 9.63 0.72
C MET A 172 -16.27 9.61 2.25
N LYS A 173 -17.25 8.99 2.93
CA LYS A 173 -17.24 8.88 4.41
C LYS A 173 -16.03 8.09 4.90
N LEU A 174 -15.66 7.03 4.19
CA LEU A 174 -14.48 6.23 4.52
C LEU A 174 -13.21 7.08 4.43
N LEU A 175 -13.00 7.76 3.32
CA LEU A 175 -11.81 8.61 3.10
C LEU A 175 -11.73 9.71 4.16
N GLU A 176 -12.85 10.36 4.49
CA GLU A 176 -12.89 11.36 5.57
C GLU A 176 -12.47 10.77 6.92
N SER A 177 -12.99 9.57 7.23
CA SER A 177 -12.65 8.86 8.47
C SER A 177 -11.17 8.51 8.52
N GLN A 178 -10.61 7.98 7.42
CA GLN A 178 -9.20 7.62 7.35
C GLN A 178 -8.30 8.86 7.43
N TYR A 179 -8.63 9.91 6.69
CA TYR A 179 -7.89 11.17 6.69
C TYR A 179 -7.80 11.75 8.11
N THR A 180 -8.91 11.72 8.83
CA THR A 180 -8.97 12.16 10.25
C THR A 180 -8.11 11.25 11.14
N SER A 181 -8.20 9.94 10.95
CA SER A 181 -7.48 8.95 11.77
C SER A 181 -5.96 9.05 11.58
N LEU A 182 -5.52 9.49 10.40
CA LEU A 182 -4.12 9.74 10.08
C LEU A 182 -3.59 11.05 10.70
N GLY A 183 -4.46 11.84 11.34
CA GLY A 183 -4.08 13.08 12.01
C GLY A 183 -3.85 14.27 11.07
N PHE A 184 -4.31 14.18 9.83
CA PHE A 184 -4.16 15.28 8.90
C PHE A 184 -5.12 16.41 9.24
N LYS A 185 -4.59 17.62 9.24
CA LYS A 185 -5.38 18.84 9.48
C LYS A 185 -6.03 19.30 8.17
N GLY A 186 -7.30 19.57 8.23
CA GLY A 186 -8.09 19.97 7.08
C GLY A 186 -9.11 18.92 6.70
N LYS A 187 -9.95 19.25 5.75
CA LYS A 187 -10.97 18.34 5.22
C LYS A 187 -10.61 17.92 3.81
N ILE A 188 -11.09 16.75 3.42
CA ILE A 188 -11.18 16.40 2.01
C ILE A 188 -12.34 17.25 1.45
N ASP A 189 -12.04 18.03 0.42
CA ASP A 189 -13.03 18.90 -0.21
C ASP A 189 -13.63 18.14 -1.41
N PHE A 190 -14.86 17.67 -1.24
CA PHE A 190 -15.62 17.02 -2.30
C PHE A 190 -16.50 18.09 -2.98
N TYR A 191 -16.43 18.22 -4.31
CA TYR A 191 -17.18 19.22 -5.08
C TYR A 191 -17.73 18.68 -6.40
#